data_0ecb910984ba5a069e868446baf28de9
#
_entry.id   0ecb910984ba5a069e868446baf28de9
#
_cell.length_a   1.000
_cell.length_b   1.000
_cell.length_c   1.000
_cell.angle_alpha   90.00
_cell.angle_beta   90.00
_cell.angle_gamma   90.00
#
_symmetry.space_group_name_H-M   'P 1'
#
loop_
_entity.id
_entity.type
_entity.pdbx_description
1 polymer ?
#
loop_
_entity_poly.entity_id
_entity_poly.type
_entity_poly.pdbx_seq_one_letter_code
_entity_poly.pdbx_strand_id
1 'polypeptide(L)'
;MAAERGSAFLLKIGDGAVTPSFATVAGLKTTQLSVNGDAVAITNKGSGGWRELLADAGVRSVSVAASGIFTGSAAETQVRGLALSGGIERYELSFESGERMRGDFLVTRLEYAGDFNGERNYTLALESSGEVSTL
;
A
#
# COMPACT_ATOMS: atom_id res chain seq x y z
N MET A 1 19.55 -11.42 12.73
CA MET A 1 18.25 -11.24 12.06
C MET A 1 18.34 -11.83 10.66
N ALA A 2 17.42 -12.73 10.32
CA ALA A 2 17.39 -13.31 8.97
C ALA A 2 16.66 -12.38 8.02
N ALA A 3 17.12 -12.31 6.78
CA ALA A 3 16.42 -11.57 5.73
C ALA A 3 15.13 -12.29 5.33
N GLU A 4 14.10 -11.54 5.04
CA GLU A 4 12.82 -12.09 4.60
C GLU A 4 12.77 -12.18 3.07
N ARG A 5 12.01 -13.17 2.57
CA ARG A 5 11.81 -13.34 1.13
C ARG A 5 10.81 -12.33 0.60
N GLY A 6 11.13 -11.65 -0.49
CA GLY A 6 10.22 -10.73 -1.16
C GLY A 6 8.96 -11.42 -1.66
N SER A 7 9.03 -12.70 -2.02
CA SER A 7 7.87 -13.48 -2.45
C SER A 7 6.83 -13.71 -1.35
N ALA A 8 7.21 -13.54 -0.09
CA ALA A 8 6.29 -13.64 1.05
C ALA A 8 5.68 -12.30 1.46
N PHE A 9 6.07 -11.21 0.83
CA PHE A 9 5.47 -9.89 1.03
C PHE A 9 4.25 -9.75 0.11
N LEU A 10 3.05 -9.89 0.69
CA LEU A 10 1.80 -10.00 -0.05
C LEU A 10 0.87 -8.83 0.22
N LEU A 11 0.21 -8.36 -0.83
CA LEU A 11 -0.89 -7.41 -0.75
C LEU A 11 -2.22 -8.16 -0.80
N LYS A 12 -3.09 -7.89 0.17
CA LYS A 12 -4.42 -8.50 0.27
C LYS A 12 -5.49 -7.43 0.34
N ILE A 13 -6.66 -7.75 -0.20
CA ILE A 13 -7.82 -6.85 -0.18
C ILE A 13 -8.95 -7.47 0.64
N GLY A 14 -9.63 -6.62 1.45
CA GLY A 14 -10.80 -7.01 2.22
C GLY A 14 -12.06 -7.14 1.36
N ASP A 15 -13.04 -7.88 1.87
CA ASP A 15 -14.32 -8.16 1.16
C ASP A 15 -15.41 -7.12 1.46
N GLY A 16 -15.10 -6.06 2.22
CA GLY A 16 -16.07 -5.03 2.57
C GLY A 16 -16.98 -5.35 3.75
N ALA A 17 -16.83 -6.52 4.36
CA ALA A 17 -17.62 -6.90 5.54
C ALA A 17 -17.15 -6.18 6.81
N VAL A 18 -17.98 -6.17 7.86
CA VAL A 18 -17.62 -5.59 9.15
C VAL A 18 -16.39 -6.29 9.74
N THR A 19 -16.35 -7.62 9.61
CA THR A 19 -15.14 -8.42 9.88
C THR A 19 -14.62 -8.94 8.56
N PRO A 20 -13.72 -8.19 7.88
CA PRO A 20 -13.37 -8.53 6.52
C PRO A 20 -12.50 -9.79 6.43
N SER A 21 -12.78 -10.59 5.40
CA SER A 21 -11.87 -11.63 4.95
C SER A 21 -10.97 -11.05 3.86
N PHE A 22 -9.69 -11.38 3.90
CA PHE A 22 -8.70 -10.82 2.97
C PHE A 22 -8.30 -11.86 1.94
N ALA A 23 -8.32 -11.44 0.67
CA ALA A 23 -7.87 -12.25 -0.45
C ALA A 23 -6.61 -11.63 -1.04
N THR A 24 -5.63 -12.48 -1.35
CA THR A 24 -4.38 -12.02 -1.97
C THR A 24 -4.65 -11.51 -3.38
N VAL A 25 -4.11 -10.34 -3.70
CA VAL A 25 -4.11 -9.81 -5.06
C VAL A 25 -3.09 -10.62 -5.86
N ALA A 26 -3.59 -11.49 -6.71
CA ALA A 26 -2.76 -12.47 -7.43
C ALA A 26 -1.95 -11.82 -8.56
N GLY A 27 -0.90 -12.52 -8.98
CA GLY A 27 -0.08 -12.12 -10.12
C GLY A 27 0.93 -11.04 -9.84
N LEU A 28 1.00 -10.50 -8.62
CA LEU A 28 1.98 -9.47 -8.28
C LEU A 28 3.40 -10.03 -8.26
N LYS A 29 4.30 -9.36 -8.97
CA LYS A 29 5.74 -9.67 -9.00
C LYS A 29 6.52 -8.76 -8.05
N THR A 30 6.07 -7.52 -7.88
CA THR A 30 6.74 -6.51 -7.08
C THR A 30 5.70 -5.82 -6.20
N THR A 31 6.01 -5.71 -4.91
CA THR A 31 5.20 -4.97 -3.94
C THR A 31 6.13 -4.07 -3.14
N GLN A 32 5.79 -2.79 -3.07
CA GLN A 32 6.59 -1.80 -2.34
C GLN A 32 5.67 -1.00 -1.43
N LEU A 33 6.09 -0.83 -0.18
CA LEU A 33 5.36 -0.02 0.79
C LEU A 33 6.27 1.10 1.27
N SER A 34 5.73 2.31 1.32
CA SER A 34 6.43 3.49 1.83
C SER A 34 5.60 4.14 2.92
N VAL A 35 6.23 4.41 4.06
CA VAL A 35 5.63 5.20 5.14
C VAL A 35 6.16 6.62 5.03
N ASN A 36 5.26 7.57 4.85
CA ASN A 36 5.59 8.97 4.63
C ASN A 36 5.15 9.81 5.82
N GLY A 37 5.96 10.76 6.20
CA GLY A 37 5.62 11.70 7.27
C GLY A 37 6.10 13.08 6.96
N ASP A 38 5.24 14.08 7.21
CA ASP A 38 5.61 15.47 7.07
C ASP A 38 6.38 15.93 8.30
N ALA A 39 7.49 16.61 8.08
CA ALA A 39 8.26 17.23 9.15
C ALA A 39 7.75 18.64 9.42
N VAL A 40 7.50 18.94 10.69
CA VAL A 40 7.11 20.28 11.13
C VAL A 40 8.30 20.90 11.87
N ALA A 41 8.88 21.96 11.31
CA ALA A 41 10.04 22.62 11.87
C ALA A 41 9.65 23.61 12.97
N ILE A 42 10.36 23.57 14.09
CA ILE A 42 10.22 24.49 15.21
C ILE A 42 11.53 25.22 15.52
N THR A 43 12.40 25.29 14.52
CA THR A 43 13.73 25.93 14.66
C THR A 43 13.62 27.38 15.16
N ASN A 44 14.46 27.73 16.13
CA ASN A 44 14.50 29.07 16.71
C ASN A 44 15.96 29.43 17.04
N LYS A 45 16.14 30.60 17.65
CA LYS A 45 17.48 31.12 18.01
C LYS A 45 18.23 30.21 18.97
N GLY A 46 17.50 29.43 19.80
CA GLY A 46 18.07 28.50 20.74
C GLY A 46 18.55 27.20 20.11
N SER A 47 18.26 26.96 18.84
CA SER A 47 18.62 25.70 18.14
C SER A 47 20.09 25.63 17.73
N GLY A 48 20.85 26.71 17.90
CA GLY A 48 22.30 26.70 17.63
C GLY A 48 22.69 26.47 16.18
N GLY A 49 21.84 26.92 15.24
CA GLY A 49 22.08 26.72 13.80
C GLY A 49 21.59 25.38 13.28
N TRP A 50 21.01 24.54 14.12
CA TRP A 50 20.45 23.25 13.72
C TRP A 50 18.94 23.31 13.60
N ARG A 51 18.41 22.60 12.61
CA ARG A 51 16.96 22.45 12.44
C ARG A 51 16.40 21.55 13.52
N GLU A 52 15.34 21.99 14.17
CA GLU A 52 14.58 21.18 15.12
C GLU A 52 13.20 20.88 14.57
N LEU A 53 12.71 19.67 14.85
CA LEU A 53 11.43 19.17 14.36
C LEU A 53 10.52 18.84 15.54
N LEU A 54 9.22 19.11 15.34
CA LEU A 54 8.20 18.78 16.33
C LEU A 54 7.75 17.33 16.13
N ALA A 55 7.87 16.52 17.18
CA ALA A 55 7.43 15.14 17.15
C ALA A 55 5.90 15.06 17.09
N ASP A 56 5.39 14.04 16.43
CA ASP A 56 3.95 13.75 16.27
C ASP A 56 3.14 14.86 15.60
N ALA A 57 3.80 15.81 14.99
CA ALA A 57 3.16 16.83 14.17
C ALA A 57 3.27 16.44 12.70
N GLY A 58 2.45 17.03 11.88
CA GLY A 58 2.41 16.74 10.45
C GLY A 58 1.60 15.49 10.11
N VAL A 59 1.30 15.35 8.84
CA VAL A 59 0.46 14.26 8.33
C VAL A 59 1.32 13.04 8.01
N ARG A 60 0.93 11.88 8.51
CA ARG A 60 1.55 10.60 8.18
C ARG A 60 0.66 9.86 7.20
N SER A 61 1.27 9.19 6.24
CA SER A 61 0.56 8.40 5.23
C SER A 61 1.39 7.20 4.82
N VAL A 62 0.70 6.21 4.27
CA VAL A 62 1.34 5.02 3.71
C VAL A 62 0.96 4.94 2.24
N SER A 63 1.95 4.73 1.38
CA SER A 63 1.73 4.49 -0.04
C SER A 63 2.21 3.10 -0.40
N VAL A 64 1.47 2.44 -1.30
CA VAL A 64 1.78 1.12 -1.79
C VAL A 64 1.88 1.19 -3.31
N ALA A 65 2.95 0.64 -3.86
CA ALA A 65 3.12 0.48 -5.29
C ALA A 65 3.35 -1.01 -5.58
N ALA A 66 2.63 -1.54 -6.54
CA ALA A 66 2.73 -2.95 -6.89
C ALA A 66 2.60 -3.11 -8.40
N SER A 67 3.26 -4.13 -8.94
CA SER A 67 3.16 -4.47 -10.35
C SER A 67 3.20 -5.97 -10.53
N GLY A 68 2.60 -6.45 -11.62
CA GLY A 68 2.56 -7.87 -11.88
C GLY A 68 1.86 -8.21 -13.17
N ILE A 69 1.52 -9.50 -13.29
CA ILE A 69 0.83 -10.07 -14.45
C ILE A 69 -0.65 -10.17 -14.13
N PHE A 70 -1.49 -9.76 -15.06
CA PHE A 70 -2.92 -9.88 -14.93
C PHE A 70 -3.34 -11.36 -15.04
N THR A 71 -3.98 -11.87 -13.99
CA THR A 71 -4.45 -13.27 -13.94
C THR A 71 -5.97 -13.40 -13.99
N GLY A 72 -6.71 -12.30 -13.87
CA GLY A 72 -8.17 -12.30 -13.88
C GLY A 72 -8.79 -12.79 -12.59
N SER A 73 -8.07 -12.77 -11.46
CA SER A 73 -8.61 -13.20 -10.18
C SER A 73 -9.75 -12.29 -9.69
N ALA A 74 -10.55 -12.81 -8.76
CA ALA A 74 -11.63 -12.01 -8.14
C ALA A 74 -11.09 -10.78 -7.42
N ALA A 75 -9.94 -10.90 -6.75
CA ALA A 75 -9.31 -9.79 -6.05
C ALA A 75 -8.88 -8.68 -7.03
N GLU A 76 -8.32 -9.03 -8.18
CA GLU A 76 -7.97 -8.05 -9.23
C GLU A 76 -9.20 -7.33 -9.78
N THR A 77 -10.29 -8.06 -9.99
CA THR A 77 -11.56 -7.48 -10.44
C THR A 77 -12.12 -6.51 -9.42
N GLN A 78 -12.02 -6.83 -8.13
CA GLN A 78 -12.43 -5.95 -7.05
C GLN A 78 -11.59 -4.67 -7.00
N VAL A 79 -10.27 -4.78 -7.13
CA VAL A 79 -9.36 -3.63 -7.20
C VAL A 79 -9.73 -2.72 -8.38
N ARG A 80 -9.98 -3.29 -9.55
CA ARG A 80 -10.40 -2.52 -10.73
C ARG A 80 -11.72 -1.79 -10.50
N GLY A 81 -12.69 -2.45 -9.88
CA GLY A 81 -13.96 -1.84 -9.53
C GLY A 81 -13.80 -0.64 -8.60
N LEU A 82 -12.95 -0.77 -7.60
CA LEU A 82 -12.63 0.32 -6.67
C LEU A 82 -11.89 1.47 -7.36
N ALA A 83 -10.98 1.16 -8.28
CA ALA A 83 -10.27 2.17 -9.06
C ALA A 83 -11.23 3.01 -9.91
N LEU A 84 -12.22 2.36 -10.51
CA LEU A 84 -13.22 3.03 -11.36
C LEU A 84 -14.25 3.81 -10.55
N SER A 85 -14.63 3.33 -9.37
CA SER A 85 -15.62 3.98 -8.51
C SER A 85 -15.05 5.06 -7.62
N GLY A 86 -13.72 5.04 -7.37
CA GLY A 86 -13.08 5.92 -6.40
C GLY A 86 -13.33 5.50 -4.95
N GLY A 87 -13.70 4.25 -4.73
CA GLY A 87 -14.02 3.74 -3.39
C GLY A 87 -12.80 3.46 -2.54
N ILE A 88 -12.98 3.54 -1.23
CA ILE A 88 -11.97 3.19 -0.25
C ILE A 88 -12.30 1.80 0.29
N GLU A 89 -11.29 0.95 0.43
CA GLU A 89 -11.44 -0.39 0.96
C GLU A 89 -10.29 -0.70 1.91
N ARG A 90 -10.51 -1.69 2.76
CA ARG A 90 -9.49 -2.16 3.69
C ARG A 90 -8.53 -3.10 2.99
N TYR A 91 -7.25 -2.84 3.13
CA TYR A 91 -6.17 -3.65 2.58
C TYR A 91 -5.26 -4.12 3.70
N GLU A 92 -4.62 -5.25 3.48
CA GLU A 92 -3.64 -5.81 4.40
C GLU A 92 -2.36 -6.16 3.63
N LEU A 93 -1.21 -5.79 4.21
CA LEU A 93 0.09 -6.22 3.73
C LEU A 93 0.65 -7.21 4.75
N SER A 94 1.01 -8.39 4.29
CA SER A 94 1.58 -9.43 5.14
C SER A 94 3.02 -9.70 4.79
N PHE A 95 3.83 -9.99 5.82
CA PHE A 95 5.26 -10.26 5.71
C PHE A 95 5.55 -11.71 6.08
N GLU A 96 6.71 -12.21 5.68
CA GLU A 96 7.14 -13.58 5.97
C GLU A 96 7.16 -13.88 7.48
N SER A 97 7.52 -12.90 8.29
CA SER A 97 7.56 -13.04 9.75
C SER A 97 6.19 -13.26 10.40
N GLY A 98 5.10 -13.07 9.65
CA GLY A 98 3.75 -13.11 10.18
C GLY A 98 3.22 -11.75 10.61
N GLU A 99 4.05 -10.73 10.60
CA GLU A 99 3.63 -9.35 10.85
C GLU A 99 2.72 -8.87 9.73
N ARG A 100 1.72 -8.07 10.07
CA ARG A 100 0.75 -7.54 9.11
C ARG A 100 0.51 -6.07 9.35
N MET A 101 0.32 -5.32 8.27
CA MET A 101 -0.13 -3.93 8.32
C MET A 101 -1.49 -3.84 7.66
N ARG A 102 -2.43 -3.19 8.31
CA ARG A 102 -3.80 -3.10 7.84
C ARG A 102 -4.30 -1.67 7.93
N GLY A 103 -5.01 -1.23 6.91
CA GLY A 103 -5.58 0.11 6.86
C GLY A 103 -6.52 0.28 5.68
N ASP A 104 -7.15 1.44 5.62
CA ASP A 104 -8.00 1.82 4.50
C ASP A 104 -7.16 2.52 3.44
N PHE A 105 -7.34 2.15 2.19
CA PHE A 105 -6.57 2.69 1.07
C PHE A 105 -7.49 3.03 -0.10
N LEU A 106 -7.09 4.05 -0.83
CA LEU A 106 -7.69 4.46 -2.09
C LEU A 106 -6.76 4.06 -3.23
N VAL A 107 -7.32 3.47 -4.29
CA VAL A 107 -6.56 3.21 -5.52
C VAL A 107 -6.37 4.53 -6.24
N THR A 108 -5.14 5.02 -6.30
CA THR A 108 -4.80 6.28 -6.95
C THR A 108 -4.37 6.08 -8.39
N ARG A 109 -3.95 4.88 -8.74
CA ARG A 109 -3.50 4.55 -10.10
C ARG A 109 -3.66 3.06 -10.37
N LEU A 110 -4.23 2.73 -11.50
CA LEU A 110 -4.27 1.37 -12.01
C LEU A 110 -4.02 1.44 -13.51
N GLU A 111 -2.94 0.84 -13.95
CA GLU A 111 -2.54 0.81 -15.36
C GLU A 111 -2.46 -0.62 -15.85
N TYR A 112 -2.94 -0.83 -17.06
CA TYR A 112 -2.74 -2.08 -17.80
C TYR A 112 -1.87 -1.81 -19.02
N ALA A 113 -0.95 -2.72 -19.30
CA ALA A 113 -0.14 -2.70 -20.50
C ALA A 113 -0.07 -4.11 -21.06
N GLY A 114 -0.11 -4.23 -22.38
CA GLY A 114 -0.01 -5.51 -23.03
C GLY A 114 0.65 -5.36 -24.39
N ASP A 115 1.58 -6.27 -24.68
CA ASP A 115 2.24 -6.37 -25.97
C ASP A 115 1.57 -7.45 -26.82
N PHE A 116 1.67 -7.31 -28.15
CA PHE A 116 1.06 -8.24 -29.09
C PHE A 116 1.45 -9.70 -28.81
N ASN A 117 2.71 -9.94 -28.48
CA ASN A 117 3.25 -11.27 -28.18
C ASN A 117 3.54 -11.49 -26.69
N GLY A 118 3.04 -10.61 -25.82
CA GLY A 118 3.38 -10.63 -24.40
C GLY A 118 2.18 -10.79 -23.50
N GLU A 119 2.47 -10.87 -22.23
CA GLU A 119 1.47 -10.94 -21.16
C GLU A 119 0.86 -9.55 -20.92
N ARG A 120 -0.37 -9.53 -20.42
CA ARG A 120 -0.96 -8.28 -19.93
C ARG A 120 -0.44 -8.03 -18.51
N ASN A 121 0.28 -6.93 -18.36
CA ASN A 121 0.84 -6.49 -17.10
C ASN A 121 -0.06 -5.42 -16.47
N TYR A 122 0.01 -5.27 -15.16
CA TYR A 122 -0.64 -4.15 -14.50
C TYR A 122 0.24 -3.53 -13.43
N THR A 123 -0.01 -2.25 -13.18
CA THR A 123 0.65 -1.47 -12.12
C THR A 123 -0.42 -0.84 -11.26
N LEU A 124 -0.25 -0.94 -9.95
CA LEU A 124 -1.21 -0.49 -8.95
C LEU A 124 -0.53 0.45 -7.98
N ALA A 125 -1.18 1.56 -7.65
CA ALA A 125 -0.74 2.47 -6.59
C ALA A 125 -1.89 2.75 -5.64
N LEU A 126 -1.61 2.68 -4.35
CA LEU A 126 -2.56 2.91 -3.27
C LEU A 126 -2.05 4.00 -2.35
N GLU A 127 -2.96 4.81 -1.82
CA GLU A 127 -2.67 5.79 -0.79
C GLU A 127 -3.57 5.53 0.41
N SER A 128 -3.01 5.62 1.60
CA SER A 128 -3.76 5.39 2.82
C SER A 128 -4.73 6.53 3.13
N SER A 129 -5.88 6.15 3.70
CA SER A 129 -6.86 7.09 4.24
C SER A 129 -7.12 6.73 5.69
N GLY A 130 -6.58 7.53 6.60
CA GLY A 130 -6.65 7.27 8.02
C GLY A 130 -5.46 6.47 8.55
N GLU A 131 -5.60 5.95 9.74
CA GLU A 131 -4.53 5.23 10.43
C GLU A 131 -4.27 3.85 9.82
N VAL A 132 -3.00 3.51 9.68
CA VAL A 132 -2.53 2.17 9.31
C VAL A 132 -1.95 1.54 10.57
N SER A 133 -2.46 0.39 10.96
CA SER A 133 -2.04 -0.31 12.17
C SER A 133 -1.25 -1.58 11.86
N THR A 134 -0.40 -1.95 12.80
CA THR A 134 0.39 -3.19 12.74
C THR A 134 -0.29 -4.25 13.61
N LEU A 135 -0.35 -5.46 13.10
CA LEU A 135 -0.97 -6.59 13.80
C LEU A 135 0.04 -7.70 14.10
#